data_581a8801028d2158a16a941a0aa441ba
#
_entry.id   581a8801028d2158a16a941a0aa441ba
#
_cell.length_a   1.000
_cell.length_b   1.000
_cell.length_c   1.000
_cell.angle_alpha   90.00
_cell.angle_beta   90.00
_cell.angle_gamma   90.00
#
_symmetry.space_group_name_H-M   'P 1'
#
loop_
_entity.id
_entity.type
_entity.pdbx_description
1 polymer ?
#
loop_
_entity_poly.entity_id
_entity_poly.type
_entity_poly.pdbx_seq_one_letter_code
_entity_poly.pdbx_strand_id
1 'polypeptide(L)'
;IDLALAGGVEHMGNHPIGGDVDPNPRYLAERIVDTDALSMGATAERLHDRFPTITKERADRYAYHSQLKTAKAYEEGKIQRDLIPTAARSAELGWTIVSNDEGPRPSTTMEGLAGLKTPFRPGGRVTAGNSSGLNDGATIALLASEEKAQELGLPIKATLVSFAFAGVEPEVMGYGPVPSTIKALAKAGLDISDIGAFEINEAFAVQVLAFLEHFGIADDDPRVNPYGGAIAVGHPLASSGVRLMINLARTFEAHPEVRYGITTMCIGLGMGGTIIWENPHFQGGSK
;
A
#
# COMPACT_ATOMS: atom_id res chain seq x y z
N ILE A 1 7.83 -22.77 -14.86
CA ILE A 1 7.63 -21.55 -15.67
C ILE A 1 8.83 -20.65 -15.42
N ASP A 2 9.60 -20.36 -16.47
CA ASP A 2 10.84 -19.60 -16.35
C ASP A 2 10.62 -18.10 -16.59
N LEU A 3 9.47 -17.74 -17.18
CA LEU A 3 9.09 -16.37 -17.49
C LEU A 3 7.57 -16.21 -17.38
N ALA A 4 7.12 -15.16 -16.70
CA ALA A 4 5.70 -14.84 -16.57
C ALA A 4 5.46 -13.33 -16.46
N LEU A 5 4.33 -12.86 -16.97
CA LEU A 5 3.81 -11.53 -16.69
C LEU A 5 2.84 -11.62 -15.52
N ALA A 6 3.00 -10.73 -14.56
CA ALA A 6 2.08 -10.55 -13.44
C ALA A 6 1.66 -9.08 -13.35
N GLY A 7 0.38 -8.83 -13.13
CA GLY A 7 -0.13 -7.48 -13.05
C GLY A 7 -1.57 -7.45 -12.60
N GLY A 8 -2.13 -6.26 -12.54
CA GLY A 8 -3.53 -6.05 -12.20
C GLY A 8 -4.06 -4.78 -12.83
N VAL A 9 -5.34 -4.78 -13.14
CA VAL A 9 -6.10 -3.62 -13.61
C VAL A 9 -7.33 -3.45 -12.74
N GLU A 10 -7.62 -2.22 -12.39
CA GLU A 10 -8.80 -1.85 -11.62
C GLU A 10 -9.48 -0.65 -12.24
N HIS A 11 -10.80 -0.66 -12.26
CA HIS A 11 -11.63 0.43 -12.78
C HIS A 11 -12.74 0.78 -11.78
N MET A 12 -12.34 1.45 -10.69
CA MET A 12 -13.25 1.80 -9.58
C MET A 12 -14.26 2.89 -9.97
N GLY A 13 -13.99 3.61 -11.05
CA GLY A 13 -14.96 4.57 -11.62
C GLY A 13 -16.24 3.90 -12.13
N ASN A 14 -16.12 2.70 -12.73
CA ASN A 14 -17.27 1.92 -13.22
C ASN A 14 -17.71 0.80 -12.27
N HIS A 15 -16.77 0.29 -11.46
CA HIS A 15 -17.00 -0.79 -10.50
C HIS A 15 -16.66 -0.30 -9.09
N PRO A 16 -17.54 0.53 -8.49
CA PRO A 16 -17.28 1.10 -7.17
C PRO A 16 -17.23 0.00 -6.10
N ILE A 17 -16.41 0.22 -5.08
CA ILE A 17 -16.36 -0.68 -3.92
C ILE A 17 -17.75 -0.83 -3.32
N GLY A 18 -18.20 -2.08 -3.16
CA GLY A 18 -19.52 -2.39 -2.62
C GLY A 18 -20.65 -2.40 -3.67
N GLY A 19 -20.37 -2.03 -4.92
CA GLY A 19 -21.23 -2.37 -6.04
C GLY A 19 -21.18 -3.86 -6.31
N ASP A 20 -22.30 -4.47 -6.63
CA ASP A 20 -22.40 -5.91 -6.97
C ASP A 20 -21.92 -6.88 -5.89
N VAL A 21 -21.79 -6.41 -4.64
CA VAL A 21 -21.45 -7.26 -3.49
C VAL A 21 -22.71 -7.99 -3.03
N ASP A 22 -22.72 -9.31 -3.20
CA ASP A 22 -23.76 -10.20 -2.68
C ASP A 22 -23.15 -11.11 -1.58
N PRO A 23 -23.02 -10.60 -0.35
CA PRO A 23 -22.43 -11.35 0.74
C PRO A 23 -23.32 -12.54 1.09
N ASN A 24 -22.72 -13.71 1.36
CA ASN A 24 -23.49 -14.87 1.84
C ASN A 24 -24.31 -14.46 3.08
N PRO A 25 -25.67 -14.53 3.01
CA PRO A 25 -26.53 -14.05 4.08
C PRO A 25 -26.29 -14.78 5.41
N ARG A 26 -25.74 -15.99 5.39
CA ARG A 26 -25.37 -16.72 6.61
C ARG A 26 -24.30 -16.01 7.43
N TYR A 27 -23.38 -15.28 6.80
CA TYR A 27 -22.33 -14.56 7.54
C TYR A 27 -22.93 -13.54 8.51
N LEU A 28 -23.96 -12.84 8.08
CA LEU A 28 -24.66 -11.86 8.90
C LEU A 28 -25.68 -12.50 9.84
N ALA A 29 -26.49 -13.45 9.32
CA ALA A 29 -27.54 -14.10 10.09
C ALA A 29 -26.99 -14.93 11.28
N GLU A 30 -25.88 -15.63 11.06
CA GLU A 30 -25.19 -16.43 12.08
C GLU A 30 -24.15 -15.60 12.87
N ARG A 31 -24.05 -14.29 12.59
CA ARG A 31 -23.09 -13.38 13.23
C ARG A 31 -21.63 -13.86 13.13
N ILE A 32 -21.28 -14.50 12.03
CA ILE A 32 -19.89 -14.88 11.73
C ILE A 32 -19.06 -13.64 11.41
N VAL A 33 -19.68 -12.63 10.79
CA VAL A 33 -19.10 -11.36 10.43
C VAL A 33 -20.06 -10.25 10.84
N ASP A 34 -19.53 -9.16 11.43
CA ASP A 34 -20.30 -7.95 11.69
C ASP A 34 -20.53 -7.18 10.37
N THR A 35 -21.63 -6.44 10.27
CA THR A 35 -21.91 -5.56 9.11
C THR A 35 -20.82 -4.55 8.83
N ASP A 36 -20.16 -4.06 9.89
CA ASP A 36 -19.03 -3.12 9.78
C ASP A 36 -17.86 -3.70 8.96
N ALA A 37 -17.67 -5.03 8.99
CA ALA A 37 -16.62 -5.70 8.25
C ALA A 37 -16.78 -5.60 6.72
N LEU A 38 -17.97 -5.29 6.23
CA LEU A 38 -18.26 -5.09 4.81
C LEU A 38 -17.92 -3.68 4.33
N SER A 39 -17.69 -2.74 5.25
CA SER A 39 -17.30 -1.36 4.97
C SER A 39 -15.86 -1.12 5.38
N MET A 40 -14.95 -0.92 4.43
CA MET A 40 -13.52 -0.75 4.71
C MET A 40 -13.24 0.43 5.63
N GLY A 41 -13.97 1.55 5.47
CA GLY A 41 -13.83 2.69 6.37
C GLY A 41 -14.35 2.44 7.78
N ALA A 42 -15.41 1.61 7.94
CA ALA A 42 -15.88 1.18 9.27
C ALA A 42 -14.84 0.27 9.94
N THR A 43 -14.18 -0.63 9.20
CA THR A 43 -13.08 -1.45 9.75
C THR A 43 -11.89 -0.59 10.20
N ALA A 44 -11.60 0.50 9.49
CA ALA A 44 -10.57 1.45 9.90
C ALA A 44 -10.95 2.19 11.20
N GLU A 45 -12.23 2.54 11.39
CA GLU A 45 -12.71 3.09 12.67
C GLU A 45 -12.60 2.07 13.82
N ARG A 46 -12.88 0.79 13.57
CA ARG A 46 -12.67 -0.28 14.56
C ARG A 46 -11.19 -0.44 14.91
N LEU A 47 -10.31 -0.26 13.93
CA LEU A 47 -8.88 -0.29 14.18
C LEU A 47 -8.42 0.88 15.07
N HIS A 48 -8.97 2.07 14.89
CA HIS A 48 -8.77 3.19 15.81
C HIS A 48 -9.25 2.89 17.24
N ASP A 49 -10.32 2.12 17.40
CA ASP A 49 -10.80 1.71 18.73
C ASP A 49 -9.82 0.71 19.38
N ARG A 50 -9.24 -0.20 18.60
CA ARG A 50 -8.22 -1.17 19.04
C ARG A 50 -6.90 -0.50 19.41
N PHE A 51 -6.56 0.60 18.72
CA PHE A 51 -5.34 1.39 18.93
C PHE A 51 -5.69 2.83 19.32
N PRO A 52 -6.13 3.10 20.56
CA PRO A 52 -6.60 4.42 20.98
C PRO A 52 -5.49 5.50 20.96
N THR A 53 -4.23 5.08 20.98
CA THR A 53 -3.05 5.94 20.81
C THR A 53 -2.96 6.57 19.43
N ILE A 54 -3.61 5.97 18.43
CA ILE A 54 -3.68 6.51 17.07
C ILE A 54 -4.86 7.47 16.99
N THR A 55 -4.60 8.73 17.34
CA THR A 55 -5.60 9.81 17.24
C THR A 55 -5.87 10.20 15.79
N LYS A 56 -6.96 10.95 15.54
CA LYS A 56 -7.21 11.56 14.22
C LYS A 56 -6.05 12.44 13.78
N GLU A 57 -5.52 13.27 14.69
CA GLU A 57 -4.38 14.16 14.39
C GLU A 57 -3.13 13.38 14.00
N ARG A 58 -2.83 12.26 14.67
CA ARG A 58 -1.70 11.38 14.31
C ARG A 58 -1.89 10.77 12.94
N ALA A 59 -3.10 10.31 12.60
CA ALA A 59 -3.45 9.79 11.29
C ALA A 59 -3.38 10.87 10.19
N ASP A 60 -3.89 12.07 10.46
CA ASP A 60 -3.81 13.21 9.55
C ASP A 60 -2.34 13.63 9.30
N ARG A 61 -1.50 13.60 10.33
CA ARG A 61 -0.06 13.91 10.20
C ARG A 61 0.65 12.89 9.32
N TYR A 62 0.36 11.61 9.49
CA TYR A 62 0.89 10.58 8.58
C TYR A 62 0.47 10.84 7.13
N ALA A 63 -0.81 11.14 6.90
CA ALA A 63 -1.34 11.44 5.58
C ALA A 63 -0.70 12.70 4.96
N TYR A 64 -0.51 13.74 5.77
CA TYR A 64 0.21 14.94 5.37
C TYR A 64 1.62 14.61 4.87
N HIS A 65 2.37 13.79 5.60
CA HIS A 65 3.71 13.36 5.19
C HIS A 65 3.69 12.50 3.93
N SER A 66 2.69 11.63 3.74
CA SER A 66 2.52 10.87 2.49
C SER A 66 2.37 11.81 1.28
N GLN A 67 1.54 12.85 1.39
CA GLN A 67 1.39 13.85 0.33
C GLN A 67 2.71 14.59 0.03
N LEU A 68 3.44 15.03 1.07
CA LEU A 68 4.71 15.72 0.89
C LEU A 68 5.78 14.82 0.25
N LYS A 69 5.90 13.57 0.70
CA LYS A 69 6.84 12.59 0.10
C LYS A 69 6.52 12.37 -1.38
N THR A 70 5.24 12.24 -1.72
CA THR A 70 4.81 12.08 -3.11
C THR A 70 5.12 13.32 -3.94
N ALA A 71 4.80 14.52 -3.46
CA ALA A 71 5.09 15.76 -4.16
C ALA A 71 6.59 15.89 -4.46
N LYS A 72 7.44 15.64 -3.46
CA LYS A 72 8.90 15.64 -3.62
C LYS A 72 9.36 14.60 -4.64
N ALA A 73 8.81 13.38 -4.60
CA ALA A 73 9.18 12.34 -5.56
C ALA A 73 8.80 12.70 -7.00
N TYR A 74 7.70 13.43 -7.19
CA TYR A 74 7.32 14.00 -8.49
C TYR A 74 8.27 15.10 -8.95
N GLU A 75 8.63 16.06 -8.07
CA GLU A 75 9.60 17.13 -8.39
C GLU A 75 10.97 16.55 -8.79
N GLU A 76 11.39 15.48 -8.14
CA GLU A 76 12.65 14.80 -8.43
C GLU A 76 12.59 13.84 -9.63
N GLY A 77 11.44 13.75 -10.33
CA GLY A 77 11.25 12.88 -11.49
C GLY A 77 11.28 11.38 -11.20
N LYS A 78 11.19 10.99 -9.92
CA LYS A 78 11.35 9.59 -9.51
C LYS A 78 10.14 8.72 -9.85
N ILE A 79 8.94 9.30 -9.88
CA ILE A 79 7.70 8.57 -10.16
C ILE A 79 7.45 8.48 -11.66
N GLN A 80 7.66 9.59 -12.39
CA GLN A 80 7.31 9.70 -13.82
C GLN A 80 8.01 8.67 -14.70
N ARG A 81 9.20 8.23 -14.34
CA ARG A 81 9.96 7.23 -15.11
C ARG A 81 9.26 5.85 -15.21
N ASP A 82 8.39 5.57 -14.26
CA ASP A 82 7.68 4.28 -14.17
C ASP A 82 6.22 4.40 -14.63
N LEU A 83 5.77 5.64 -14.96
CA LEU A 83 4.42 5.88 -15.49
C LEU A 83 4.38 5.66 -17.00
N ILE A 84 3.34 4.96 -17.44
CA ILE A 84 3.07 4.75 -18.87
C ILE A 84 1.96 5.72 -19.28
N PRO A 85 2.25 6.72 -20.15
CA PRO A 85 1.23 7.63 -20.65
C PRO A 85 0.09 6.87 -21.31
N THR A 86 -1.13 7.11 -20.89
CA THR A 86 -2.31 6.34 -21.30
C THR A 86 -3.39 7.28 -21.84
N ALA A 87 -4.05 6.86 -22.91
CA ALA A 87 -5.21 7.58 -23.42
C ALA A 87 -6.40 7.43 -22.45
N ALA A 88 -6.92 8.57 -21.98
CA ALA A 88 -8.09 8.62 -21.11
C ALA A 88 -9.10 9.62 -21.67
N ARG A 89 -10.37 9.46 -21.30
CA ARG A 89 -11.45 10.34 -21.71
C ARG A 89 -11.97 11.14 -20.52
N SER A 90 -11.90 12.45 -20.61
CA SER A 90 -12.60 13.33 -19.68
C SER A 90 -13.88 13.90 -20.31
N ALA A 91 -14.82 14.34 -19.46
CA ALA A 91 -16.04 14.99 -19.92
C ALA A 91 -15.77 16.33 -20.61
N GLU A 92 -14.73 17.05 -20.16
CA GLU A 92 -14.40 18.39 -20.63
C GLU A 92 -13.49 18.38 -21.88
N LEU A 93 -12.47 17.52 -21.89
CA LEU A 93 -11.40 17.54 -22.89
C LEU A 93 -11.55 16.43 -23.95
N GLY A 94 -12.51 15.53 -23.80
CA GLY A 94 -12.61 14.36 -24.67
C GLY A 94 -11.44 13.39 -24.43
N TRP A 95 -10.90 12.80 -25.48
CA TRP A 95 -9.73 11.93 -25.40
C TRP A 95 -8.45 12.76 -25.24
N THR A 96 -7.68 12.43 -24.21
CA THR A 96 -6.37 13.06 -23.92
C THR A 96 -5.36 12.03 -23.46
N ILE A 97 -4.09 12.37 -23.44
CA ILE A 97 -3.03 11.55 -22.83
C ILE A 97 -2.85 11.99 -21.38
N VAL A 98 -3.02 11.05 -20.45
CA VAL A 98 -2.72 11.22 -19.03
C VAL A 98 -1.36 10.61 -18.74
N SER A 99 -0.48 11.37 -18.13
CA SER A 99 0.90 11.00 -17.82
C SER A 99 1.28 11.19 -16.35
N ASN A 100 0.34 11.63 -15.52
CA ASN A 100 0.55 11.85 -14.09
C ASN A 100 -0.67 11.35 -13.32
N ASP A 101 -0.45 10.94 -12.06
CA ASP A 101 -1.54 10.66 -11.14
C ASP A 101 -2.31 11.94 -10.79
N GLU A 102 -3.63 11.85 -10.69
CA GLU A 102 -4.53 12.96 -10.35
C GLU A 102 -4.69 13.17 -8.84
N GLY A 103 -4.30 12.16 -8.04
CA GLY A 103 -4.47 12.13 -6.58
C GLY A 103 -3.59 13.07 -5.77
N PRO A 104 -2.32 13.32 -6.14
CA PRO A 104 -1.39 14.10 -5.33
C PRO A 104 -1.87 15.52 -5.07
N ARG A 105 -1.78 15.96 -3.80
CA ARG A 105 -2.22 17.29 -3.33
C ARG A 105 -1.08 17.98 -2.58
N PRO A 106 -0.09 18.57 -3.29
CA PRO A 106 1.08 19.18 -2.67
C PRO A 106 0.73 20.36 -1.75
N SER A 107 -0.44 20.98 -1.92
CA SER A 107 -0.93 22.06 -1.08
C SER A 107 -1.70 21.60 0.17
N THR A 108 -1.68 20.31 0.50
CA THR A 108 -2.32 19.78 1.72
C THR A 108 -1.76 20.47 2.96
N THR A 109 -2.64 20.82 3.90
CA THR A 109 -2.27 21.38 5.21
C THR A 109 -2.90 20.58 6.35
N MET A 110 -2.31 20.65 7.54
CA MET A 110 -2.87 20.00 8.73
C MET A 110 -4.25 20.55 9.10
N GLU A 111 -4.46 21.88 8.94
CA GLU A 111 -5.75 22.54 9.18
C GLU A 111 -6.82 22.02 8.21
N GLY A 112 -6.46 21.87 6.93
CA GLY A 112 -7.35 21.30 5.91
C GLY A 112 -7.77 19.88 6.26
N LEU A 113 -6.83 19.03 6.68
CA LEU A 113 -7.10 17.65 7.10
C LEU A 113 -7.98 17.60 8.36
N ALA A 114 -7.68 18.44 9.35
CA ALA A 114 -8.44 18.49 10.61
C ALA A 114 -9.92 18.81 10.38
N GLY A 115 -10.23 19.65 9.37
CA GLY A 115 -11.60 20.08 9.02
C GLY A 115 -12.42 19.06 8.23
N LEU A 116 -11.83 17.93 7.80
CA LEU A 116 -12.53 16.93 6.99
C LEU A 116 -13.55 16.13 7.80
N LYS A 117 -14.68 15.82 7.13
CA LYS A 117 -15.76 15.01 7.70
C LYS A 117 -15.33 13.56 7.93
N THR A 118 -15.93 12.92 8.92
CA THR A 118 -15.77 11.51 9.27
C THR A 118 -17.00 10.72 8.80
N PRO A 119 -17.05 10.26 7.53
CA PRO A 119 -18.27 9.75 6.91
C PRO A 119 -18.68 8.36 7.42
N PHE A 120 -17.78 7.59 7.99
CA PHE A 120 -18.05 6.21 8.40
C PHE A 120 -18.63 6.11 9.81
N ARG A 121 -18.40 7.12 10.65
CA ARG A 121 -18.92 7.16 12.02
C ARG A 121 -19.02 8.61 12.52
N PRO A 122 -20.15 9.03 13.15
CA PRO A 122 -20.22 10.33 13.83
C PRO A 122 -19.13 10.46 14.89
N GLY A 123 -18.34 11.54 14.83
CA GLY A 123 -17.19 11.73 15.72
C GLY A 123 -16.06 10.73 15.53
N GLY A 124 -15.99 10.07 14.38
CA GLY A 124 -14.94 9.16 14.00
C GLY A 124 -13.60 9.83 13.73
N ARG A 125 -12.65 9.07 13.21
CA ARG A 125 -11.27 9.52 12.95
C ARG A 125 -10.85 9.34 11.50
N VAL A 126 -11.59 8.51 10.73
CA VAL A 126 -11.32 8.22 9.33
C VAL A 126 -11.95 9.30 8.44
N THR A 127 -11.16 9.87 7.57
CA THR A 127 -11.57 10.93 6.64
C THR A 127 -11.05 10.64 5.22
N ALA A 128 -11.57 11.35 4.22
CA ALA A 128 -11.03 11.28 2.86
C ALA A 128 -9.55 11.72 2.77
N GLY A 129 -9.07 12.52 3.74
CA GLY A 129 -7.68 13.00 3.74
C GLY A 129 -6.68 12.02 4.35
N ASN A 130 -7.13 11.08 5.22
CA ASN A 130 -6.27 10.07 5.84
C ASN A 130 -6.58 8.63 5.35
N SER A 131 -7.21 8.55 4.18
CA SER A 131 -7.55 7.32 3.45
C SER A 131 -7.10 7.44 2.00
N SER A 132 -6.90 6.30 1.35
CA SER A 132 -6.66 6.28 -0.10
C SER A 132 -7.90 6.68 -0.89
N GLY A 133 -7.69 7.28 -2.07
CA GLY A 133 -8.75 7.55 -3.03
C GLY A 133 -9.24 6.28 -3.73
N LEU A 134 -10.43 6.37 -4.31
CA LEU A 134 -10.96 5.40 -5.29
C LEU A 134 -10.42 5.79 -6.67
N ASN A 135 -9.67 4.91 -7.30
CA ASN A 135 -8.91 5.24 -8.50
C ASN A 135 -8.94 4.09 -9.50
N ASP A 136 -8.82 4.45 -10.76
CA ASP A 136 -8.50 3.52 -11.82
C ASP A 136 -6.98 3.32 -11.87
N GLY A 137 -6.52 2.17 -12.32
CA GLY A 137 -5.10 1.92 -12.47
C GLY A 137 -4.76 0.55 -13.01
N ALA A 138 -3.60 0.46 -13.64
CA ALA A 138 -3.04 -0.78 -14.12
C ALA A 138 -1.54 -0.83 -13.82
N THR A 139 -1.06 -2.01 -13.48
CA THR A 139 0.37 -2.27 -13.27
C THR A 139 0.74 -3.62 -13.84
N ILE A 140 1.99 -3.76 -14.28
CA ILE A 140 2.52 -5.00 -14.80
C ILE A 140 3.99 -5.18 -14.38
N ALA A 141 4.39 -6.40 -14.10
CA ALA A 141 5.76 -6.79 -13.83
C ALA A 141 6.12 -8.05 -14.61
N LEU A 142 7.37 -8.16 -14.99
CA LEU A 142 7.95 -9.36 -15.56
C LEU A 142 8.61 -10.16 -14.43
N LEU A 143 8.20 -11.39 -14.25
CA LEU A 143 8.80 -12.37 -13.34
C LEU A 143 9.62 -13.37 -14.17
N ALA A 144 10.83 -13.67 -13.71
CA ALA A 144 11.71 -14.62 -14.35
C ALA A 144 12.43 -15.47 -13.30
N SER A 145 12.83 -16.70 -13.67
CA SER A 145 13.88 -17.37 -12.94
C SER A 145 15.20 -16.60 -13.10
N GLU A 146 16.12 -16.74 -12.16
CA GLU A 146 17.42 -16.07 -12.24
C GLU A 146 18.17 -16.45 -13.51
N GLU A 147 18.17 -17.74 -13.87
CA GLU A 147 18.80 -18.26 -15.07
C GLU A 147 18.21 -17.63 -16.33
N LYS A 148 16.87 -17.50 -16.39
CA LYS A 148 16.20 -16.92 -17.55
C LYS A 148 16.44 -15.42 -17.65
N ALA A 149 16.49 -14.71 -16.52
CA ALA A 149 16.82 -13.29 -16.49
C ALA A 149 18.25 -13.05 -17.02
N GLN A 150 19.22 -13.89 -16.62
CA GLN A 150 20.61 -13.82 -17.09
C GLN A 150 20.70 -14.17 -18.59
N GLU A 151 20.05 -15.24 -19.04
CA GLU A 151 20.01 -15.65 -20.46
C GLU A 151 19.50 -14.51 -21.37
N LEU A 152 18.47 -13.80 -20.92
CA LEU A 152 17.84 -12.72 -21.69
C LEU A 152 18.47 -11.34 -21.43
N GLY A 153 19.47 -11.22 -20.55
CA GLY A 153 20.09 -9.95 -20.18
C GLY A 153 19.12 -8.98 -19.51
N LEU A 154 18.13 -9.49 -18.76
CA LEU A 154 17.12 -8.67 -18.08
C LEU A 154 17.69 -8.09 -16.79
N PRO A 155 17.44 -6.79 -16.50
CA PRO A 155 17.85 -6.21 -15.23
C PRO A 155 16.97 -6.75 -14.09
N ILE A 156 17.59 -7.44 -13.13
CA ILE A 156 16.89 -7.91 -11.93
C ILE A 156 16.68 -6.70 -11.00
N LYS A 157 15.44 -6.41 -10.65
CA LYS A 157 15.06 -5.26 -9.81
C LYS A 157 14.86 -5.62 -8.34
N ALA A 158 14.42 -6.84 -8.08
CA ALA A 158 14.26 -7.42 -6.75
C ALA A 158 14.20 -8.94 -6.86
N THR A 159 14.68 -9.64 -5.85
CA THR A 159 14.63 -11.11 -5.77
C THR A 159 13.67 -11.53 -4.67
N LEU A 160 12.73 -12.41 -4.98
CA LEU A 160 11.77 -12.95 -4.01
C LEU A 160 12.48 -13.84 -2.99
N VAL A 161 12.36 -13.50 -1.70
CA VAL A 161 12.89 -14.30 -0.58
C VAL A 161 11.80 -15.18 0.03
N SER A 162 10.69 -14.56 0.46
CA SER A 162 9.56 -15.28 1.03
C SER A 162 8.27 -14.49 0.90
N PHE A 163 7.15 -15.18 1.10
CA PHE A 163 5.85 -14.53 1.24
C PHE A 163 4.94 -15.28 2.19
N ALA A 164 3.96 -14.57 2.75
CA ALA A 164 2.93 -15.15 3.57
C ALA A 164 1.62 -14.37 3.50
N PHE A 165 0.53 -15.10 3.73
CA PHE A 165 -0.78 -14.54 4.00
C PHE A 165 -1.21 -14.92 5.41
N ALA A 166 -2.03 -14.06 6.03
CA ALA A 166 -2.59 -14.31 7.35
C ALA A 166 -4.03 -13.79 7.43
N GLY A 167 -4.85 -14.47 8.22
CA GLY A 167 -6.19 -14.03 8.57
C GLY A 167 -6.18 -13.26 9.89
N VAL A 168 -7.11 -12.32 10.01
CA VAL A 168 -7.48 -11.60 11.23
C VAL A 168 -9.00 -11.50 11.28
N GLU A 169 -9.53 -10.98 12.38
CA GLU A 169 -10.96 -10.67 12.46
C GLU A 169 -11.34 -9.69 11.34
N PRO A 170 -12.42 -9.95 10.57
CA PRO A 170 -12.81 -9.11 9.44
C PRO A 170 -12.99 -7.62 9.78
N GLU A 171 -13.49 -7.34 10.98
CA GLU A 171 -13.74 -5.98 11.47
C GLU A 171 -12.47 -5.14 11.67
N VAL A 172 -11.32 -5.78 11.71
CA VAL A 172 -10.01 -5.11 11.87
C VAL A 172 -9.03 -5.52 10.77
N MET A 173 -9.53 -5.69 9.55
CA MET A 173 -8.75 -6.16 8.39
C MET A 173 -7.42 -5.40 8.19
N GLY A 174 -7.39 -4.11 8.55
CA GLY A 174 -6.19 -3.28 8.45
C GLY A 174 -5.02 -3.75 9.30
N TYR A 175 -5.25 -4.65 10.26
CA TYR A 175 -4.19 -5.30 11.05
C TYR A 175 -3.56 -6.51 10.35
N GLY A 176 -4.16 -7.01 9.26
CA GLY A 176 -3.70 -8.18 8.50
C GLY A 176 -2.22 -8.17 8.09
N PRO A 177 -1.63 -7.02 7.70
CA PRO A 177 -0.20 -6.87 7.43
C PRO A 177 0.72 -7.35 8.57
N VAL A 178 0.31 -7.20 9.82
CA VAL A 178 1.13 -7.59 10.98
C VAL A 178 1.37 -9.10 11.02
N PRO A 179 0.33 -9.97 11.17
CA PRO A 179 0.57 -11.41 11.22
C PRO A 179 1.11 -11.98 9.91
N SER A 180 0.82 -11.39 8.75
CA SER A 180 1.42 -11.83 7.48
C SER A 180 2.92 -11.52 7.45
N THR A 181 3.36 -10.37 7.96
CA THR A 181 4.78 -10.01 8.08
C THR A 181 5.52 -10.94 9.03
N ILE A 182 4.96 -11.20 10.22
CA ILE A 182 5.53 -12.16 11.17
C ILE A 182 5.75 -13.53 10.52
N LYS A 183 4.75 -14.03 9.78
CA LYS A 183 4.86 -15.31 9.07
C LYS A 183 5.90 -15.28 7.94
N ALA A 184 5.97 -14.19 7.18
CA ALA A 184 6.93 -14.06 6.09
C ALA A 184 8.38 -14.00 6.62
N LEU A 185 8.62 -13.23 7.69
CA LEU A 185 9.91 -13.14 8.37
C LEU A 185 10.34 -14.51 8.92
N ALA A 186 9.46 -15.21 9.62
CA ALA A 186 9.74 -16.53 10.14
C ALA A 186 10.13 -17.54 9.05
N LYS A 187 9.46 -17.51 7.87
CA LYS A 187 9.82 -18.35 6.73
C LYS A 187 11.19 -18.02 6.14
N ALA A 188 11.58 -16.74 6.18
CA ALA A 188 12.87 -16.27 5.69
C ALA A 188 14.01 -16.47 6.70
N GLY A 189 13.71 -16.76 7.98
CA GLY A 189 14.69 -16.75 9.06
C GLY A 189 15.24 -15.36 9.37
N LEU A 190 14.41 -14.32 9.18
CA LEU A 190 14.74 -12.91 9.37
C LEU A 190 13.94 -12.31 10.53
N ASP A 191 14.48 -11.24 11.11
CA ASP A 191 13.80 -10.36 12.05
C ASP A 191 13.40 -9.04 11.39
N ILE A 192 12.48 -8.30 12.01
CA ILE A 192 12.05 -6.99 11.50
C ILE A 192 13.21 -5.98 11.42
N SER A 193 14.23 -6.14 12.26
CA SER A 193 15.43 -5.31 12.25
C SER A 193 16.34 -5.53 11.04
N ASP A 194 16.18 -6.65 10.32
CA ASP A 194 16.91 -6.92 9.08
C ASP A 194 16.33 -6.17 7.89
N ILE A 195 15.13 -5.60 8.05
CA ILE A 195 14.40 -4.92 6.97
C ILE A 195 14.82 -3.45 6.90
N GLY A 196 15.43 -3.09 5.78
CA GLY A 196 15.90 -1.73 5.51
C GLY A 196 14.94 -0.88 4.66
N ALA A 197 13.86 -1.45 4.12
CA ALA A 197 12.87 -0.72 3.34
C ALA A 197 11.47 -1.32 3.51
N PHE A 198 10.46 -0.45 3.67
CA PHE A 198 9.07 -0.84 3.88
C PHE A 198 8.16 -0.13 2.89
N GLU A 199 7.50 -0.88 2.04
CA GLU A 199 6.40 -0.41 1.19
C GLU A 199 5.09 -1.00 1.71
N ILE A 200 4.42 -0.24 2.54
CA ILE A 200 3.17 -0.60 3.19
C ILE A 200 2.04 0.11 2.45
N ASN A 201 1.08 -0.63 1.91
CA ASN A 201 -0.04 0.01 1.25
C ASN A 201 -0.83 0.89 2.23
N GLU A 202 -1.12 2.11 1.82
CA GLU A 202 -1.79 3.13 2.64
C GLU A 202 -3.30 3.16 2.34
N ALA A 203 -4.00 2.05 2.57
CA ALA A 203 -5.45 2.06 2.44
C ALA A 203 -6.07 3.08 3.41
N PHE A 204 -5.56 3.11 4.63
CA PHE A 204 -5.89 4.07 5.70
C PHE A 204 -4.63 4.38 6.52
N ALA A 205 -4.46 5.62 6.95
CA ALA A 205 -3.33 6.00 7.80
C ALA A 205 -3.29 5.19 9.11
N VAL A 206 -4.45 4.94 9.74
CA VAL A 206 -4.53 4.14 10.97
C VAL A 206 -3.99 2.72 10.79
N GLN A 207 -4.17 2.13 9.62
CA GLN A 207 -3.70 0.78 9.31
C GLN A 207 -2.17 0.73 9.23
N VAL A 208 -1.56 1.73 8.61
CA VAL A 208 -0.08 1.83 8.57
C VAL A 208 0.47 2.09 9.97
N LEU A 209 -0.12 3.04 10.69
CA LEU A 209 0.30 3.37 12.06
C LEU A 209 0.16 2.20 13.03
N ALA A 210 -0.88 1.37 12.89
CA ALA A 210 -1.03 0.15 13.69
C ALA A 210 0.08 -0.88 13.40
N PHE A 211 0.51 -0.99 12.16
CA PHE A 211 1.67 -1.80 11.79
C PHE A 211 2.96 -1.24 12.41
N LEU A 212 3.21 0.05 12.27
CA LEU A 212 4.41 0.70 12.81
C LEU A 212 4.47 0.57 14.34
N GLU A 213 3.34 0.82 15.03
CA GLU A 213 3.26 0.71 16.49
C GLU A 213 3.52 -0.74 16.96
N HIS A 214 3.00 -1.75 16.23
CA HIS A 214 3.24 -3.15 16.57
C HIS A 214 4.73 -3.52 16.52
N PHE A 215 5.46 -3.04 15.51
CA PHE A 215 6.87 -3.36 15.32
C PHE A 215 7.82 -2.35 15.98
N GLY A 216 7.32 -1.35 16.69
CA GLY A 216 8.14 -0.31 17.34
C GLY A 216 8.87 0.58 16.33
N ILE A 217 8.30 0.80 15.14
CA ILE A 217 8.84 1.67 14.08
C ILE A 217 8.25 3.08 14.28
N ALA A 218 9.08 4.11 14.15
CA ALA A 218 8.60 5.50 14.28
C ALA A 218 7.67 5.88 13.11
N ASP A 219 6.68 6.77 13.39
CA ASP A 219 5.72 7.22 12.37
C ASP A 219 6.38 7.95 11.18
N ASP A 220 7.53 8.55 11.40
CA ASP A 220 8.33 9.31 10.44
C ASP A 220 9.61 8.57 9.99
N ASP A 221 9.70 7.28 10.25
CA ASP A 221 10.85 6.46 9.84
C ASP A 221 11.06 6.60 8.31
N PRO A 222 12.25 7.06 7.86
CA PRO A 222 12.52 7.31 6.45
C PRO A 222 12.50 6.04 5.58
N ARG A 223 12.59 4.86 6.19
CA ARG A 223 12.51 3.58 5.48
C ARG A 223 11.09 3.22 5.04
N VAL A 224 10.07 3.90 5.61
CA VAL A 224 8.65 3.62 5.36
C VAL A 224 8.12 4.52 4.25
N ASN A 225 7.65 3.91 3.17
CA ASN A 225 7.04 4.60 2.02
C ASN A 225 7.82 5.87 1.63
N PRO A 226 9.09 5.77 1.24
CA PRO A 226 9.96 6.94 1.04
C PRO A 226 9.47 7.89 -0.06
N TYR A 227 8.65 7.39 -0.99
CA TYR A 227 8.06 8.16 -2.09
C TYR A 227 6.59 8.51 -1.87
N GLY A 228 6.09 8.37 -0.63
CA GLY A 228 4.66 8.43 -0.34
C GLY A 228 3.93 7.17 -0.78
N GLY A 229 2.60 7.19 -0.77
CA GLY A 229 1.82 5.99 -1.05
C GLY A 229 0.38 6.26 -1.46
N ALA A 230 -0.48 5.28 -1.21
CA ALA A 230 -1.86 5.25 -1.70
C ALA A 230 -2.74 6.42 -1.22
N ILE A 231 -2.44 7.02 -0.08
CA ILE A 231 -3.15 8.24 0.38
C ILE A 231 -2.98 9.37 -0.64
N ALA A 232 -1.82 9.47 -1.26
CA ALA A 232 -1.53 10.50 -2.25
C ALA A 232 -1.87 10.04 -3.69
N VAL A 233 -1.42 8.85 -4.11
CA VAL A 233 -1.56 8.41 -5.51
C VAL A 233 -2.79 7.55 -5.77
N GLY A 234 -3.52 7.12 -4.72
CA GLY A 234 -4.69 6.26 -4.84
C GLY A 234 -4.39 4.78 -4.66
N HIS A 235 -5.48 4.00 -4.57
CA HIS A 235 -5.44 2.56 -4.33
C HIS A 235 -6.35 1.79 -5.30
N PRO A 236 -6.02 1.73 -6.58
CA PRO A 236 -6.68 0.81 -7.51
C PRO A 236 -6.34 -0.62 -7.06
N LEU A 237 -7.30 -1.32 -6.48
CA LEU A 237 -7.09 -2.53 -5.66
C LEU A 237 -6.19 -3.55 -6.33
N ALA A 238 -6.54 -3.99 -7.54
CA ALA A 238 -5.82 -5.04 -8.25
C ALA A 238 -4.40 -4.63 -8.71
N SER A 239 -4.13 -3.33 -8.87
CA SER A 239 -2.83 -2.85 -9.35
C SER A 239 -1.84 -2.49 -8.24
N SER A 240 -2.33 -2.24 -7.02
CA SER A 240 -1.52 -1.69 -5.93
C SER A 240 -0.37 -2.59 -5.49
N GLY A 241 -0.53 -3.91 -5.53
CA GLY A 241 0.54 -4.84 -5.15
C GLY A 241 1.81 -4.66 -5.98
N VAL A 242 1.67 -4.61 -7.30
CA VAL A 242 2.81 -4.39 -8.22
C VAL A 242 3.36 -2.97 -8.09
N ARG A 243 2.51 -1.95 -7.82
CA ARG A 243 3.00 -0.60 -7.54
C ARG A 243 3.93 -0.56 -6.33
N LEU A 244 3.60 -1.26 -5.24
CA LEU A 244 4.51 -1.36 -4.07
C LEU A 244 5.85 -2.00 -4.46
N MET A 245 5.83 -3.03 -5.30
CA MET A 245 7.06 -3.66 -5.80
C MET A 245 7.91 -2.69 -6.64
N ILE A 246 7.29 -1.87 -7.49
CA ILE A 246 7.97 -0.84 -8.29
C ILE A 246 8.64 0.20 -7.37
N ASN A 247 7.94 0.67 -6.35
CA ASN A 247 8.49 1.61 -5.37
C ASN A 247 9.67 1.00 -4.60
N LEU A 248 9.54 -0.24 -4.15
CA LEU A 248 10.62 -0.93 -3.45
C LEU A 248 11.85 -1.12 -4.35
N ALA A 249 11.65 -1.51 -5.61
CA ALA A 249 12.74 -1.63 -6.58
C ALA A 249 13.48 -0.30 -6.78
N ARG A 250 12.74 0.81 -6.80
CA ARG A 250 13.32 2.17 -6.85
C ARG A 250 14.15 2.49 -5.60
N THR A 251 13.66 2.06 -4.43
CA THR A 251 14.40 2.21 -3.17
C THR A 251 15.68 1.40 -3.21
N PHE A 252 15.65 0.17 -3.70
CA PHE A 252 16.84 -0.68 -3.84
C PHE A 252 17.89 -0.08 -4.79
N GLU A 253 17.47 0.49 -5.91
CA GLU A 253 18.38 1.19 -6.83
C GLU A 253 19.04 2.42 -6.17
N ALA A 254 18.31 3.15 -5.35
CA ALA A 254 18.81 4.34 -4.68
C ALA A 254 19.67 4.04 -3.44
N HIS A 255 19.49 2.88 -2.83
CA HIS A 255 20.06 2.48 -1.54
C HIS A 255 20.69 1.08 -1.62
N PRO A 256 21.89 0.96 -2.23
CA PRO A 256 22.58 -0.33 -2.35
C PRO A 256 23.04 -0.92 -0.99
N GLU A 257 23.01 -0.13 0.08
CA GLU A 257 23.26 -0.58 1.45
C GLU A 257 22.06 -1.33 2.07
N VAL A 258 20.86 -1.18 1.51
CA VAL A 258 19.65 -1.91 1.95
C VAL A 258 19.65 -3.30 1.35
N ARG A 259 19.68 -4.33 2.20
CA ARG A 259 19.65 -5.73 1.73
C ARG A 259 18.23 -6.23 1.54
N TYR A 260 17.38 -6.10 2.55
CA TYR A 260 16.01 -6.62 2.52
C TYR A 260 14.98 -5.52 2.60
N GLY A 261 13.90 -5.70 1.86
CA GLY A 261 12.73 -4.86 1.93
C GLY A 261 11.44 -5.68 1.91
N ILE A 262 10.36 -5.11 2.38
CA ILE A 262 9.04 -5.73 2.34
C ILE A 262 8.04 -4.91 1.54
N THR A 263 7.12 -5.62 0.88
CA THR A 263 5.86 -5.06 0.39
C THR A 263 4.73 -5.73 1.16
N THR A 264 3.80 -4.96 1.72
CA THR A 264 2.69 -5.51 2.50
C THR A 264 1.41 -4.71 2.31
N MET A 265 0.26 -5.40 2.39
CA MET A 265 -1.05 -4.78 2.29
C MET A 265 -2.11 -5.54 3.09
N CYS A 266 -3.09 -4.79 3.58
CA CYS A 266 -4.33 -5.36 4.09
C CYS A 266 -5.24 -5.79 2.94
N ILE A 267 -6.08 -6.77 3.21
CA ILE A 267 -7.02 -7.34 2.25
C ILE A 267 -8.38 -7.39 2.93
N GLY A 268 -9.40 -6.95 2.25
CA GLY A 268 -10.78 -6.94 2.76
C GLY A 268 -11.22 -8.29 3.32
N LEU A 269 -12.18 -8.26 4.22
CA LEU A 269 -12.71 -9.43 4.94
C LEU A 269 -11.69 -10.12 5.87
N GLY A 270 -10.69 -9.40 6.35
CA GLY A 270 -9.82 -9.86 7.43
C GLY A 270 -8.60 -10.65 6.99
N MET A 271 -7.86 -10.16 6.00
CA MET A 271 -6.62 -10.79 5.57
C MET A 271 -5.49 -9.75 5.43
N GLY A 272 -4.26 -10.25 5.38
CA GLY A 272 -3.07 -9.49 4.99
C GLY A 272 -2.10 -10.33 4.20
N GLY A 273 -1.35 -9.69 3.33
CA GLY A 273 -0.29 -10.30 2.52
C GLY A 273 1.02 -9.54 2.65
N THR A 274 2.12 -10.26 2.77
CA THR A 274 3.48 -9.70 2.84
C THR A 274 4.43 -10.50 1.98
N ILE A 275 5.29 -9.79 1.26
CA ILE A 275 6.39 -10.39 0.48
C ILE A 275 7.69 -9.75 0.96
N ILE A 276 8.71 -10.56 1.15
CA ILE A 276 10.09 -10.14 1.45
C ILE A 276 10.91 -10.25 0.19
N TRP A 277 11.64 -9.20 -0.11
CA TRP A 277 12.49 -9.05 -1.28
C TRP A 277 13.94 -8.81 -0.88
N GLU A 278 14.89 -9.36 -1.64
CA GLU A 278 16.31 -9.04 -1.54
C GLU A 278 16.72 -8.10 -2.67
N ASN A 279 17.53 -7.12 -2.31
CA ASN A 279 18.10 -6.15 -3.23
C ASN A 279 19.23 -6.80 -4.04
N PRO A 280 19.09 -6.94 -5.37
CA PRO A 280 20.16 -7.50 -6.22
C PRO A 280 21.39 -6.59 -6.30
N HIS A 281 21.27 -5.32 -5.89
CA HIS A 281 22.35 -4.35 -5.89
C HIS A 281 23.04 -4.25 -4.52
N PHE A 282 22.68 -5.11 -3.55
CA PHE A 282 23.22 -5.04 -2.21
C PHE A 282 24.76 -5.16 -2.22
N GLN A 283 25.39 -4.11 -1.77
CA GLN A 283 26.84 -4.08 -1.56
C GLN A 283 27.09 -4.24 -0.07
N GLY A 284 27.26 -5.50 0.36
CA GLY A 284 27.51 -5.82 1.76
C GLY A 284 28.71 -5.08 2.29
N GLY A 285 28.49 -4.20 3.24
CA GLY A 285 29.55 -3.81 4.15
C GLY A 285 29.93 -5.07 4.94
N SER A 286 31.21 -5.42 4.93
CA SER A 286 31.76 -6.43 5.83
C SER A 286 31.37 -6.07 7.26
N LYS A 287 30.57 -6.96 7.92
CA LYS A 287 30.41 -6.91 9.38
C LYS A 287 31.73 -7.09 10.06
#